data_c7549f24b3dee7c42017b15d1f0b4836
#
_entry.id   c7549f24b3dee7c42017b15d1f0b4836
#
_cell.length_a   1.000
_cell.length_b   1.000
_cell.length_c   1.000
_cell.angle_alpha   90.00
_cell.angle_beta   90.00
_cell.angle_gamma   90.00
#
_symmetry.space_group_name_H-M   'P 1'
#
loop_
_entity.id
_entity.type
_entity.pdbx_description
1 polymer ?
#
loop_
_entity_poly.entity_id
_entity_poly.type
_entity_poly.pdbx_seq_one_letter_code
_entity_poly.pdbx_strand_id
1 'polypeptide(L)'
;MSFDPFNADRRDQPFEGSQPYPADKLPYPPYAPPVQMVRERLIAPAILLLLLALLNLLFGLLQGFATLNAYLVPAEVAHRQSMEMFEKLPEAFPALRKAFEQAAAEYRDRDPEDLKRQGVLINAVGMAVLLLIAILGLWGSINMLRVQGYAMALTGAIATALPCLSPSGCCCGVGQIIALWGLIVLLNEDVRNCFR
;
A
#
# COMPACT_ATOMS: atom_id res chain seq x y z
N MET A 1 -43.87 47.85 26.44
CA MET A 1 -42.87 47.15 25.61
C MET A 1 -42.22 48.22 24.75
N SER A 2 -41.09 48.73 25.19
CA SER A 2 -40.36 49.82 24.52
C SER A 2 -39.29 49.19 23.64
N PHE A 3 -39.44 49.32 22.33
CA PHE A 3 -38.42 48.95 21.37
C PHE A 3 -37.38 50.08 21.31
N ASP A 4 -36.16 49.78 21.75
CA ASP A 4 -35.04 50.67 21.56
C ASP A 4 -34.61 50.64 20.08
N PRO A 5 -34.69 51.78 19.37
CA PRO A 5 -34.21 51.79 17.99
C PRO A 5 -32.68 51.76 18.02
N PHE A 6 -32.14 50.86 17.28
CA PHE A 6 -30.75 50.71 16.91
C PHE A 6 -29.95 52.02 16.95
N ASN A 7 -28.91 52.01 17.74
CA ASN A 7 -27.91 53.05 17.79
C ASN A 7 -27.15 53.07 16.42
N ALA A 8 -27.63 53.92 15.52
CA ALA A 8 -27.12 54.10 14.17
C ALA A 8 -25.74 54.81 14.11
N ASP A 9 -25.24 55.24 15.26
CA ASP A 9 -24.06 56.11 15.35
C ASP A 9 -22.70 55.38 15.40
N ARG A 10 -22.67 54.06 15.16
CA ARG A 10 -21.42 53.28 15.13
C ARG A 10 -20.88 53.03 13.72
N ARG A 11 -21.47 53.61 12.66
CA ARG A 11 -21.04 53.33 11.28
C ARG A 11 -19.87 54.15 10.77
N ASP A 12 -19.48 55.21 11.49
CA ASP A 12 -18.48 56.14 11.00
C ASP A 12 -17.15 56.14 11.79
N GLN A 13 -16.89 55.09 12.57
CA GLN A 13 -15.50 54.90 13.04
C GLN A 13 -14.69 54.34 11.84
N PRO A 14 -13.76 55.16 11.29
CA PRO A 14 -12.83 54.63 10.30
C PRO A 14 -12.12 53.47 10.94
N PHE A 15 -12.14 52.34 10.23
CA PHE A 15 -11.34 51.13 10.56
C PHE A 15 -9.89 51.60 10.54
N GLU A 16 -9.42 52.14 11.66
CA GLU A 16 -8.02 52.52 11.85
C GLU A 16 -7.19 51.25 11.61
N GLY A 17 -6.46 51.35 10.54
CA GLY A 17 -5.62 50.37 9.90
C GLY A 17 -5.27 49.18 10.77
N SER A 18 -5.70 48.00 10.33
CA SER A 18 -5.17 46.73 10.78
C SER A 18 -3.65 46.78 10.62
N GLN A 19 -2.96 47.26 11.65
CA GLN A 19 -1.51 47.02 11.73
C GLN A 19 -1.34 45.53 11.60
N PRO A 20 -0.52 45.07 10.66
CA PRO A 20 -0.23 43.64 10.56
C PRO A 20 0.29 43.21 11.93
N TYR A 21 -0.48 42.37 12.62
CA TYR A 21 -0.09 41.80 13.90
C TYR A 21 1.31 41.18 13.69
N PRO A 22 2.34 41.67 14.42
CA PRO A 22 3.67 41.11 14.29
C PRO A 22 3.59 39.63 14.65
N ALA A 23 3.98 38.78 13.70
CA ALA A 23 3.89 37.32 13.80
C ALA A 23 4.60 36.73 15.04
N ASP A 24 5.52 37.51 15.59
CA ASP A 24 6.32 37.21 16.79
C ASP A 24 5.55 37.37 18.12
N LYS A 25 4.34 37.93 18.09
CA LYS A 25 3.51 38.18 19.28
C LYS A 25 2.22 37.39 19.31
N LEU A 26 2.11 36.27 18.53
CA LEU A 26 1.02 35.37 18.73
C LEU A 26 1.17 34.75 20.14
N PRO A 27 0.27 35.06 21.08
CA PRO A 27 0.40 34.59 22.46
C PRO A 27 0.14 33.11 22.63
N TYR A 28 -0.16 32.39 21.52
CA TYR A 28 -0.38 30.98 21.51
C TYR A 28 0.68 30.31 20.65
N PRO A 29 1.47 29.35 21.21
CA PRO A 29 2.27 28.47 20.39
C PRO A 29 1.34 27.81 19.38
N PRO A 30 1.82 27.52 18.15
CA PRO A 30 1.00 26.82 17.15
C PRO A 30 0.39 25.58 17.82
N TYR A 31 -0.95 25.50 17.77
CA TYR A 31 -1.71 24.44 18.42
C TYR A 31 -1.23 23.08 17.86
N ALA A 32 -0.37 22.42 18.61
CA ALA A 32 -0.02 21.05 18.31
C ALA A 32 -1.16 20.18 18.86
N PRO A 33 -1.87 19.43 18.00
CA PRO A 33 -2.92 18.53 18.47
C PRO A 33 -2.34 17.54 19.48
N PRO A 34 -3.08 17.19 20.54
CA PRO A 34 -2.58 16.24 21.53
C PRO A 34 -2.27 14.92 20.84
N VAL A 35 -1.12 14.33 21.13
CA VAL A 35 -0.60 13.07 20.53
C VAL A 35 -1.66 11.97 20.55
N GLN A 36 -2.54 11.95 21.53
CA GLN A 36 -3.65 11.00 21.64
C GLN A 36 -4.64 11.14 20.47
N MET A 37 -5.03 12.35 20.10
CA MET A 37 -5.95 12.60 18.98
C MET A 37 -5.35 12.16 17.65
N VAL A 38 -4.05 12.39 17.45
CA VAL A 38 -3.33 11.94 16.25
C VAL A 38 -3.23 10.42 16.22
N ARG A 39 -2.95 9.80 17.37
CA ARG A 39 -2.89 8.35 17.50
C ARG A 39 -4.21 7.69 17.15
N GLU A 40 -5.34 8.23 17.59
CA GLU A 40 -6.67 7.70 17.25
C GLU A 40 -6.92 7.72 15.74
N ARG A 41 -6.50 8.77 15.04
CA ARG A 41 -6.62 8.85 13.57
C ARG A 41 -5.71 7.86 12.83
N LEU A 42 -4.58 7.48 13.43
CA LEU A 42 -3.60 6.55 12.85
C LEU A 42 -3.93 5.09 13.11
N ILE A 43 -4.70 4.75 14.15
CA ILE A 43 -4.97 3.36 14.53
C ILE A 43 -5.62 2.58 13.38
N ALA A 44 -6.67 3.11 12.77
CA ALA A 44 -7.41 2.40 11.73
C ALA A 44 -6.53 2.12 10.48
N PRO A 45 -5.89 3.12 9.84
CA PRO A 45 -5.03 2.84 8.70
C PRO A 45 -3.82 1.97 9.07
N ALA A 46 -3.24 2.12 10.27
CA ALA A 46 -2.11 1.32 10.71
C ALA A 46 -2.47 -0.17 10.89
N ILE A 47 -3.63 -0.47 11.48
CA ILE A 47 -4.12 -1.86 11.64
C ILE A 47 -4.40 -2.48 10.26
N LEU A 48 -5.04 -1.75 9.36
CA LEU A 48 -5.31 -2.26 8.00
C LEU A 48 -4.04 -2.50 7.21
N LEU A 49 -3.05 -1.60 7.30
CA LEU A 49 -1.72 -1.80 6.70
C LEU A 49 -0.99 -3.00 7.32
N LEU A 50 -1.12 -3.20 8.64
CA LEU A 50 -0.56 -4.36 9.33
C LEU A 50 -1.17 -5.67 8.81
N LEU A 51 -2.49 -5.73 8.68
CA LEU A 51 -3.19 -6.90 8.14
C LEU A 51 -2.78 -7.18 6.68
N LEU A 52 -2.65 -6.14 5.85
CA LEU A 52 -2.17 -6.29 4.48
C LEU A 52 -0.72 -6.80 4.44
N ALA A 53 0.14 -6.31 5.32
CA ALA A 53 1.52 -6.76 5.40
C ALA A 53 1.62 -8.23 5.86
N LEU A 54 0.78 -8.66 6.82
CA LEU A 54 0.67 -10.06 7.23
C LEU A 54 0.15 -10.94 6.09
N LEU A 55 -0.84 -10.47 5.33
CA LEU A 55 -1.34 -11.19 4.18
C LEU A 55 -0.26 -11.35 3.10
N ASN A 56 0.49 -10.29 2.79
CA ASN A 56 1.61 -10.34 1.85
C ASN A 56 2.72 -11.29 2.34
N LEU A 57 2.99 -11.32 3.66
CA LEU A 57 3.93 -12.26 4.24
C LEU A 57 3.48 -13.71 4.03
N LEU A 58 2.20 -14.00 4.29
CA LEU A 58 1.63 -15.32 4.07
C LEU A 58 1.73 -15.75 2.60
N PHE A 59 1.37 -14.85 1.66
CA PHE A 59 1.51 -15.11 0.23
C PHE A 59 2.97 -15.31 -0.17
N GLY A 60 3.90 -14.53 0.37
CA GLY A 60 5.33 -14.70 0.13
C GLY A 60 5.85 -16.06 0.59
N LEU A 61 5.41 -16.54 1.76
CA LEU A 61 5.76 -17.86 2.28
C LEU A 61 5.15 -18.98 1.41
N LEU A 62 3.89 -18.87 0.99
CA LEU A 62 3.24 -19.83 0.09
C LEU A 62 3.95 -19.88 -1.27
N GLN A 63 4.32 -18.71 -1.80
CA GLN A 63 5.11 -18.60 -3.03
C GLN A 63 6.49 -19.28 -2.88
N GLY A 64 7.14 -19.09 -1.72
CA GLY A 64 8.40 -19.76 -1.39
C GLY A 64 8.27 -21.27 -1.37
N PHE A 65 7.21 -21.78 -0.75
CA PHE A 65 6.92 -23.21 -0.73
C PHE A 65 6.64 -23.76 -2.14
N ALA A 66 5.85 -23.04 -2.95
CA ALA A 66 5.60 -23.41 -4.35
C ALA A 66 6.89 -23.41 -5.19
N THR A 67 7.77 -22.43 -4.98
CA THR A 67 9.07 -22.35 -5.66
C THR A 67 9.98 -23.52 -5.28
N LEU A 68 10.02 -23.89 -3.99
CA LEU A 68 10.78 -25.03 -3.51
C LEU A 68 10.26 -26.32 -4.13
N ASN A 69 8.95 -26.52 -4.15
CA ASN A 69 8.33 -27.67 -4.80
C ASN A 69 8.67 -27.73 -6.30
N ALA A 70 8.57 -26.59 -7.01
CA ALA A 70 8.94 -26.51 -8.42
C ALA A 70 10.42 -26.83 -8.68
N TYR A 71 11.29 -26.47 -7.74
CA TYR A 71 12.71 -26.83 -7.82
C TYR A 71 12.94 -28.34 -7.66
N LEU A 72 12.22 -29.01 -6.75
CA LEU A 72 12.36 -30.45 -6.46
C LEU A 72 11.74 -31.36 -7.53
N VAL A 73 10.74 -30.86 -8.28
CA VAL A 73 10.08 -31.63 -9.33
C VAL A 73 10.99 -31.71 -10.56
N PRO A 74 11.15 -32.93 -11.22
CA PRO A 74 11.88 -33.05 -12.47
C PRO A 74 11.31 -32.13 -13.57
N ALA A 75 12.18 -31.56 -14.43
CA ALA A 75 11.76 -30.61 -15.46
C ALA A 75 10.72 -31.17 -16.42
N GLU A 76 10.87 -32.43 -16.81
CA GLU A 76 9.93 -33.14 -17.70
C GLU A 76 8.52 -33.26 -17.10
N VAL A 77 8.43 -33.52 -15.78
CA VAL A 77 7.15 -33.65 -15.08
C VAL A 77 6.49 -32.28 -14.97
N ALA A 78 7.26 -31.23 -14.61
CA ALA A 78 6.77 -29.85 -14.55
C ALA A 78 6.28 -29.38 -15.93
N HIS A 79 7.03 -29.69 -17.00
CA HIS A 79 6.67 -29.38 -18.37
C HIS A 79 5.35 -30.02 -18.78
N ARG A 80 5.19 -31.30 -18.50
CA ARG A 80 3.94 -32.06 -18.80
C ARG A 80 2.74 -31.48 -18.08
N GLN A 81 2.88 -31.20 -16.78
CA GLN A 81 1.81 -30.56 -15.99
C GLN A 81 1.41 -29.17 -16.52
N SER A 82 2.39 -28.37 -16.93
CA SER A 82 2.14 -27.08 -17.55
C SER A 82 1.39 -27.21 -18.88
N MET A 83 1.77 -28.20 -19.73
CA MET A 83 1.07 -28.44 -20.97
C MET A 83 -0.38 -28.88 -20.76
N GLU A 84 -0.65 -29.78 -19.81
CA GLU A 84 -2.01 -30.18 -19.45
C GLU A 84 -2.86 -29.01 -18.98
N MET A 85 -2.23 -28.04 -18.27
CA MET A 85 -2.90 -26.80 -17.86
C MET A 85 -3.24 -25.94 -19.09
N PHE A 86 -2.30 -25.73 -20.01
CA PHE A 86 -2.53 -24.96 -21.25
C PHE A 86 -3.64 -25.57 -22.12
N GLU A 87 -3.80 -26.88 -22.11
CA GLU A 87 -4.89 -27.57 -22.84
C GLU A 87 -6.27 -27.34 -22.22
N LYS A 88 -6.34 -27.17 -20.89
CA LYS A 88 -7.60 -26.94 -20.15
C LYS A 88 -8.01 -25.46 -20.08
N LEU A 89 -7.06 -24.52 -20.13
CA LEU A 89 -7.31 -23.09 -20.02
C LEU A 89 -8.25 -22.54 -21.11
N PRO A 90 -8.17 -22.96 -22.40
CA PRO A 90 -9.08 -22.49 -23.44
C PRO A 90 -10.55 -22.84 -23.19
N GLU A 91 -10.82 -23.95 -22.48
CA GLU A 91 -12.18 -24.33 -22.10
C GLU A 91 -12.77 -23.40 -21.04
N ALA A 92 -11.92 -22.99 -20.08
CA ALA A 92 -12.33 -22.05 -19.02
C ALA A 92 -12.46 -20.60 -19.52
N PHE A 93 -11.64 -20.22 -20.51
CA PHE A 93 -11.57 -18.84 -21.03
C PHE A 93 -11.65 -18.78 -22.56
N PRO A 94 -12.81 -19.01 -23.17
CA PRO A 94 -12.95 -19.10 -24.64
C PRO A 94 -12.49 -17.84 -25.38
N ALA A 95 -12.65 -16.66 -24.78
CA ALA A 95 -12.22 -15.39 -25.38
C ALA A 95 -10.70 -15.29 -25.57
N LEU A 96 -9.90 -16.04 -24.78
CA LEU A 96 -8.44 -16.03 -24.82
C LEU A 96 -7.84 -17.27 -25.50
N ARG A 97 -8.68 -18.10 -26.11
CA ARG A 97 -8.28 -19.37 -26.71
C ARG A 97 -7.08 -19.27 -27.65
N LYS A 98 -7.12 -18.32 -28.60
CA LYS A 98 -6.03 -18.11 -29.56
C LYS A 98 -4.71 -17.74 -28.89
N ALA A 99 -4.76 -16.91 -27.85
CA ALA A 99 -3.58 -16.51 -27.11
C ALA A 99 -2.97 -17.71 -26.34
N PHE A 100 -3.81 -18.57 -25.75
CA PHE A 100 -3.33 -19.79 -25.07
C PHE A 100 -2.78 -20.81 -26.05
N GLU A 101 -3.39 -21.01 -27.22
CA GLU A 101 -2.89 -21.91 -28.26
C GLU A 101 -1.50 -21.44 -28.78
N GLN A 102 -1.30 -20.14 -28.98
CA GLN A 102 -0.01 -19.57 -29.37
C GLN A 102 1.04 -19.74 -28.27
N ALA A 103 0.67 -19.44 -27.01
CA ALA A 103 1.57 -19.62 -25.87
C ALA A 103 1.95 -21.09 -25.67
N ALA A 104 1.00 -22.01 -25.83
CA ALA A 104 1.26 -23.46 -25.75
C ALA A 104 2.22 -23.94 -26.84
N ALA A 105 2.08 -23.45 -28.07
CA ALA A 105 2.98 -23.79 -29.17
C ALA A 105 4.41 -23.32 -28.89
N GLU A 106 4.56 -22.05 -28.45
CA GLU A 106 5.87 -21.49 -28.08
C GLU A 106 6.49 -22.23 -26.88
N TYR A 107 5.66 -22.61 -25.89
CA TYR A 107 6.12 -23.35 -24.71
C TYR A 107 6.59 -24.77 -25.05
N ARG A 108 5.96 -25.42 -26.05
CA ARG A 108 6.31 -26.79 -26.50
C ARG A 108 7.69 -26.85 -27.14
N ASP A 109 8.10 -25.81 -27.86
CA ASP A 109 9.37 -25.77 -28.60
C ASP A 109 10.58 -25.40 -27.71
N ARG A 110 10.35 -24.96 -26.46
CA ARG A 110 11.43 -24.59 -25.53
C ARG A 110 11.96 -25.80 -24.75
N ASP A 111 13.25 -25.76 -24.45
CA ASP A 111 13.88 -26.76 -23.57
C ASP A 111 13.23 -26.75 -22.17
N PRO A 112 12.74 -27.89 -21.66
CA PRO A 112 12.14 -28.02 -20.33
C PRO A 112 13.05 -27.55 -19.19
N GLU A 113 14.38 -27.74 -19.28
CA GLU A 113 15.33 -27.32 -18.26
C GLU A 113 15.46 -25.78 -18.20
N ASP A 114 15.51 -25.12 -19.34
CA ASP A 114 15.59 -23.68 -19.43
C ASP A 114 14.28 -23.03 -18.92
N LEU A 115 13.13 -23.58 -19.28
CA LEU A 115 11.83 -23.14 -18.78
C LEU A 115 11.73 -23.26 -17.26
N LYS A 116 12.16 -24.41 -16.71
CA LYS A 116 12.19 -24.64 -15.27
C LYS A 116 13.09 -23.62 -14.59
N ARG A 117 14.32 -23.40 -15.08
CA ARG A 117 15.27 -22.45 -14.52
C ARG A 117 14.73 -21.02 -14.52
N GLN A 118 14.13 -20.59 -15.64
CA GLN A 118 13.51 -19.27 -15.74
C GLN A 118 12.32 -19.14 -14.78
N GLY A 119 11.43 -20.14 -14.72
CA GLY A 119 10.28 -20.16 -13.84
C GLY A 119 10.69 -20.09 -12.36
N VAL A 120 11.66 -20.88 -11.94
CA VAL A 120 12.20 -20.86 -10.57
C VAL A 120 12.83 -19.49 -10.25
N LEU A 121 13.59 -18.91 -11.19
CA LEU A 121 14.21 -17.60 -10.98
C LEU A 121 13.16 -16.49 -10.83
N ILE A 122 12.17 -16.43 -11.73
CA ILE A 122 11.09 -15.44 -11.66
C ILE A 122 10.32 -15.57 -10.35
N ASN A 123 9.96 -16.79 -9.95
CA ASN A 123 9.25 -17.04 -8.70
C ASN A 123 10.10 -16.68 -7.47
N ALA A 124 11.40 -16.97 -7.47
CA ALA A 124 12.30 -16.63 -6.38
C ALA A 124 12.47 -15.10 -6.23
N VAL A 125 12.61 -14.38 -7.34
CA VAL A 125 12.64 -12.91 -7.34
C VAL A 125 11.31 -12.34 -6.85
N GLY A 126 10.18 -12.86 -7.35
CA GLY A 126 8.85 -12.46 -6.90
C GLY A 126 8.66 -12.67 -5.39
N MET A 127 9.05 -13.84 -4.88
CA MET A 127 9.05 -14.14 -3.44
C MET A 127 9.90 -13.14 -2.64
N ALA A 128 11.13 -12.89 -3.08
CA ALA A 128 12.03 -11.97 -2.38
C ALA A 128 11.45 -10.56 -2.31
N VAL A 129 10.85 -10.06 -3.38
CA VAL A 129 10.18 -8.77 -3.45
C VAL A 129 8.98 -8.73 -2.51
N LEU A 130 8.12 -9.76 -2.51
CA LEU A 130 6.96 -9.85 -1.62
C LEU A 130 7.36 -9.85 -0.14
N LEU A 131 8.39 -10.61 0.22
CA LEU A 131 8.90 -10.65 1.58
C LEU A 131 9.46 -9.28 2.01
N LEU A 132 10.20 -8.61 1.12
CA LEU A 132 10.71 -7.26 1.38
C LEU A 132 9.57 -6.27 1.63
N ILE A 133 8.53 -6.26 0.77
CA ILE A 133 7.34 -5.41 0.94
C ILE A 133 6.63 -5.73 2.26
N ALA A 134 6.46 -7.02 2.57
CA ALA A 134 5.83 -7.44 3.82
C ALA A 134 6.60 -6.95 5.05
N ILE A 135 7.92 -7.06 5.06
CA ILE A 135 8.78 -6.60 6.15
C ILE A 135 8.69 -5.08 6.29
N LEU A 136 8.80 -4.33 5.19
CA LEU A 136 8.67 -2.87 5.19
C LEU A 136 7.27 -2.44 5.66
N GLY A 137 6.23 -3.12 5.19
CA GLY A 137 4.84 -2.85 5.59
C GLY A 137 4.61 -3.12 7.08
N LEU A 138 5.11 -4.25 7.61
CA LEU A 138 5.04 -4.57 9.04
C LEU A 138 5.75 -3.53 9.89
N TRP A 139 6.99 -3.20 9.52
CA TRP A 139 7.77 -2.21 10.27
C TRP A 139 7.12 -0.81 10.19
N GLY A 140 6.66 -0.40 9.02
CA GLY A 140 5.95 0.86 8.81
C GLY A 140 4.69 0.95 9.68
N SER A 141 3.86 -0.09 9.69
CA SER A 141 2.62 -0.15 10.48
C SER A 141 2.88 -0.08 11.98
N ILE A 142 3.92 -0.77 12.47
CA ILE A 142 4.31 -0.73 13.89
C ILE A 142 4.79 0.68 14.27
N ASN A 143 5.56 1.34 13.41
CA ASN A 143 6.01 2.72 13.66
C ASN A 143 4.84 3.71 13.63
N MET A 144 3.83 3.52 12.76
CA MET A 144 2.59 4.30 12.79
C MET A 144 1.84 4.14 14.13
N LEU A 145 1.70 2.92 14.64
CA LEU A 145 1.03 2.65 15.92
C LEU A 145 1.77 3.27 17.11
N ARG A 146 3.10 3.35 17.03
CA ARG A 146 3.95 3.94 18.06
C ARG A 146 4.13 5.46 17.90
N VAL A 147 3.67 6.05 16.79
CA VAL A 147 3.92 7.44 16.40
C VAL A 147 5.41 7.77 16.44
N GLN A 148 6.23 6.86 15.89
CA GLN A 148 7.69 6.95 15.84
C GLN A 148 8.20 6.70 14.43
N GLY A 149 9.36 7.31 14.10
CA GLY A 149 10.03 7.01 12.83
C GLY A 149 9.17 7.31 11.59
N TYR A 150 8.74 8.56 11.40
CA TYR A 150 7.91 9.01 10.27
C TYR A 150 8.37 8.46 8.91
N ALA A 151 9.68 8.52 8.63
CA ALA A 151 10.23 8.03 7.36
C ALA A 151 9.92 6.54 7.13
N MET A 152 10.01 5.70 8.18
CA MET A 152 9.72 4.28 8.10
C MET A 152 8.22 4.01 7.91
N ALA A 153 7.36 4.75 8.62
CA ALA A 153 5.91 4.68 8.43
C ALA A 153 5.51 5.04 6.99
N LEU A 154 6.10 6.11 6.46
CA LEU A 154 5.88 6.56 5.08
C LEU A 154 6.38 5.53 4.06
N THR A 155 7.60 5.01 4.23
CA THR A 155 8.18 3.99 3.35
C THR A 155 7.33 2.72 3.32
N GLY A 156 6.85 2.26 4.48
CA GLY A 156 5.95 1.11 4.57
C GLY A 156 4.62 1.34 3.85
N ALA A 157 4.02 2.51 4.00
CA ALA A 157 2.79 2.87 3.28
C ALA A 157 3.00 2.94 1.76
N ILE A 158 4.11 3.54 1.30
CA ILE A 158 4.46 3.60 -0.12
C ILE A 158 4.71 2.20 -0.69
N ALA A 159 5.48 1.36 0.02
CA ALA A 159 5.80 0.01 -0.42
C ALA A 159 4.53 -0.84 -0.61
N THR A 160 3.54 -0.70 0.29
CA THR A 160 2.26 -1.39 0.18
C THR A 160 1.31 -0.79 -0.87
N ALA A 161 1.50 0.48 -1.25
CA ALA A 161 0.71 1.15 -2.28
C ALA A 161 1.09 0.74 -3.72
N LEU A 162 2.27 0.12 -3.93
CA LEU A 162 2.75 -0.26 -5.27
C LEU A 162 1.91 -1.43 -5.83
N PRO A 163 1.11 -1.18 -6.90
CA PRO A 163 0.10 -2.14 -7.36
C PRO A 163 0.68 -3.40 -7.99
N CYS A 164 1.85 -3.28 -8.63
CA CYS A 164 2.43 -4.36 -9.41
C CYS A 164 3.23 -5.38 -8.58
N LEU A 165 3.48 -5.09 -7.31
CA LEU A 165 4.36 -5.88 -6.46
C LEU A 165 3.63 -6.72 -5.41
N SER A 166 2.31 -6.52 -5.25
CA SER A 166 1.51 -7.23 -4.25
C SER A 166 0.33 -7.96 -4.89
N PRO A 167 0.15 -9.26 -4.64
CA PRO A 167 -1.01 -10.02 -5.14
C PRO A 167 -2.34 -9.45 -4.62
N SER A 168 -2.34 -8.90 -3.40
CA SER A 168 -3.51 -8.24 -2.82
C SER A 168 -3.89 -6.93 -3.55
N GLY A 169 -2.94 -6.26 -4.18
CA GLY A 169 -3.18 -5.07 -5.01
C GLY A 169 -3.72 -5.40 -6.39
N CYS A 170 -3.25 -6.49 -6.99
CA CYS A 170 -3.65 -6.88 -8.36
C CYS A 170 -5.08 -7.43 -8.41
N CYS A 171 -5.52 -8.17 -7.38
CA CYS A 171 -6.83 -8.86 -7.41
C CYS A 171 -8.02 -7.98 -7.03
N CYS A 172 -7.88 -6.93 -6.22
CA CYS A 172 -9.04 -6.21 -5.67
C CYS A 172 -8.92 -4.68 -5.60
N GLY A 173 -7.76 -4.07 -5.85
CA GLY A 173 -7.57 -2.63 -5.63
C GLY A 173 -7.73 -2.16 -4.16
N VAL A 174 -8.31 -3.02 -3.30
CA VAL A 174 -8.60 -2.70 -1.89
C VAL A 174 -7.33 -2.37 -1.13
N GLY A 175 -6.25 -3.14 -1.35
CA GLY A 175 -4.96 -2.88 -0.72
C GLY A 175 -4.39 -1.51 -1.07
N GLN A 176 -4.58 -1.07 -2.32
CA GLN A 176 -4.15 0.25 -2.78
C GLN A 176 -4.95 1.37 -2.12
N ILE A 177 -6.28 1.21 -2.03
CA ILE A 177 -7.16 2.20 -1.38
C ILE A 177 -6.75 2.37 0.09
N ILE A 178 -6.50 1.28 0.80
CA ILE A 178 -6.06 1.30 2.19
C ILE A 178 -4.68 1.98 2.33
N ALA A 179 -3.74 1.63 1.46
CA ALA A 179 -2.41 2.21 1.49
C ALA A 179 -2.42 3.70 1.13
N LEU A 180 -3.20 4.12 0.13
CA LEU A 180 -3.41 5.52 -0.22
C LEU A 180 -4.08 6.29 0.92
N TRP A 181 -5.08 5.72 1.57
CA TRP A 181 -5.69 6.34 2.74
C TRP A 181 -4.67 6.53 3.86
N GLY A 182 -3.88 5.50 4.19
CA GLY A 182 -2.78 5.60 5.15
C GLY A 182 -1.78 6.69 4.79
N LEU A 183 -1.44 6.80 3.50
CA LEU A 183 -0.53 7.82 2.98
C LEU A 183 -1.11 9.23 3.16
N ILE A 184 -2.40 9.44 2.81
CA ILE A 184 -3.07 10.74 2.97
C ILE A 184 -3.06 11.17 4.45
N VAL A 185 -3.33 10.24 5.38
CA VAL A 185 -3.30 10.52 6.81
C VAL A 185 -1.88 10.87 7.26
N LEU A 186 -0.84 10.16 6.79
CA LEU A 186 0.55 10.43 7.13
C LEU A 186 1.06 11.77 6.59
N LEU A 187 0.58 12.19 5.40
CA LEU A 187 0.99 13.46 4.78
C LEU A 187 0.37 14.69 5.44
N ASN A 188 -0.61 14.51 6.34
CA ASN A 188 -1.18 15.62 7.09
C ASN A 188 -0.12 16.22 8.03
N GLU A 189 0.02 17.55 8.00
CA GLU A 189 1.04 18.27 8.78
C GLU A 189 0.89 18.05 10.27
N ASP A 190 -0.34 18.02 10.78
CA ASP A 190 -0.63 17.78 12.20
C ASP A 190 -0.10 16.40 12.63
N VAL A 191 -0.26 15.39 11.76
CA VAL A 191 0.22 14.03 12.00
C VAL A 191 1.73 13.97 11.93
N ARG A 192 2.33 14.55 10.88
CA ARG A 192 3.78 14.54 10.67
C ARG A 192 4.53 15.16 11.84
N ASN A 193 4.01 16.29 12.39
CA ASN A 193 4.65 17.02 13.49
C ASN A 193 4.60 16.27 14.84
N CYS A 194 3.74 15.24 14.96
CA CYS A 194 3.64 14.41 16.17
C CYS A 194 4.60 13.21 16.17
N PHE A 195 5.20 12.85 15.02
CA PHE A 195 6.19 11.79 14.96
C PHE A 195 7.52 12.21 15.58
N ARG A 196 8.11 11.33 16.37
CA ARG A 196 9.41 11.51 17.04
C ARG A 196 10.49 10.63 16.39
#